data_d30c334e6956cb14730023f1783e55b9
#
_entry.id   d30c334e6956cb14730023f1783e55b9
#
_cell.length_a   1.000
_cell.length_b   1.000
_cell.length_c   1.000
_cell.angle_alpha   90.00
_cell.angle_beta   90.00
_cell.angle_gamma   90.00
#
_symmetry.space_group_name_H-M   'P 1'
#
loop_
_entity.id
_entity.type
_entity.pdbx_description
1 polymer ?
#
loop_
_entity_poly.entity_id
_entity_poly.type
_entity_poly.pdbx_seq_one_letter_code
_entity_poly.pdbx_strand_id
1 'polypeptide(L)'
;MSEETLRWLLAAHALVTLFMTGLIWFVQVVHYPLFDRVGKSDFAAYEKQHTRRTGCLVGGPMLLELGLAATLAWSPGGTAAWCGLALLGIIWLVTAVDQVPMHRRLETGFDQAAHRRLVRGNWVRTIAWSLRGVLAVLMLATP
;
A
#
# COMPACT_ATOMS: atom_id res chain seq x y z
N MET A 1 -23.72 13.44 -9.55
CA MET A 1 -23.60 12.00 -9.22
C MET A 1 -24.81 11.66 -8.36
N SER A 2 -25.50 10.52 -8.59
CA SER A 2 -26.61 10.11 -7.74
C SER A 2 -26.09 9.66 -6.36
N GLU A 3 -26.95 9.75 -5.31
CA GLU A 3 -26.58 9.25 -3.97
C GLU A 3 -26.21 7.77 -3.97
N GLU A 4 -26.93 6.97 -4.75
CA GLU A 4 -26.63 5.55 -4.89
C GLU A 4 -25.25 5.31 -5.50
N THR A 5 -24.89 6.05 -6.56
CA THR A 5 -23.55 5.96 -7.18
C THR A 5 -22.47 6.34 -6.18
N LEU A 6 -22.67 7.40 -5.40
CA LEU A 6 -21.74 7.84 -4.37
C LEU A 6 -21.53 6.73 -3.31
N ARG A 7 -22.60 6.13 -2.82
CA ARG A 7 -22.52 5.03 -1.83
C ARG A 7 -21.71 3.84 -2.36
N TRP A 8 -21.92 3.44 -3.61
CA TRP A 8 -21.13 2.34 -4.21
C TRP A 8 -19.67 2.70 -4.39
N LEU A 9 -19.35 3.94 -4.77
CA LEU A 9 -17.97 4.42 -4.86
C LEU A 9 -17.28 4.43 -3.50
N LEU A 10 -17.95 4.92 -2.46
CA LEU A 10 -17.43 4.92 -1.09
C LEU A 10 -17.22 3.49 -0.57
N ALA A 11 -18.15 2.59 -0.82
CA ALA A 11 -18.03 1.18 -0.43
C ALA A 11 -16.86 0.50 -1.14
N ALA A 12 -16.72 0.67 -2.46
CA ALA A 12 -15.60 0.14 -3.23
C ALA A 12 -14.26 0.72 -2.76
N HIS A 13 -14.20 2.03 -2.50
CA HIS A 13 -13.01 2.70 -1.96
C HIS A 13 -12.64 2.15 -0.58
N ALA A 14 -13.61 2.02 0.34
CA ALA A 14 -13.36 1.46 1.66
C ALA A 14 -12.87 0.01 1.58
N LEU A 15 -13.49 -0.82 0.73
CA LEU A 15 -13.10 -2.22 0.55
C LEU A 15 -11.65 -2.36 0.10
N VAL A 16 -11.24 -1.66 -0.97
CA VAL A 16 -9.88 -1.77 -1.49
C VAL A 16 -8.85 -1.16 -0.52
N THR A 17 -9.18 -0.04 0.12
CA THR A 17 -8.28 0.60 1.10
C THR A 17 -8.06 -0.29 2.33
N LEU A 18 -9.12 -0.92 2.87
CA LEU A 18 -9.01 -1.83 4.01
C LEU A 18 -8.27 -3.12 3.64
N PHE A 19 -8.48 -3.65 2.43
CA PHE A 19 -7.68 -4.77 1.91
C PHE A 19 -6.18 -4.42 1.90
N MET A 20 -5.81 -3.26 1.35
CA MET A 20 -4.41 -2.81 1.32
C MET A 20 -3.87 -2.53 2.72
N THR A 21 -4.69 -2.01 3.63
CA THR A 21 -4.32 -1.80 5.03
C THR A 21 -4.00 -3.13 5.72
N GLY A 22 -4.83 -4.14 5.59
CA GLY A 22 -4.58 -5.46 6.16
C GLY A 22 -3.32 -6.11 5.59
N LEU A 23 -3.15 -6.01 4.27
CA LEU A 23 -1.98 -6.55 3.58
C LEU A 23 -0.68 -5.87 4.03
N ILE A 24 -0.64 -4.54 4.15
CA ILE A 24 0.58 -3.84 4.55
C ILE A 24 0.96 -4.12 6.01
N TRP A 25 -0.01 -4.32 6.91
CA TRP A 25 0.26 -4.78 8.26
C TRP A 25 0.88 -6.17 8.28
N PHE A 26 0.35 -7.11 7.50
CA PHE A 26 0.97 -8.44 7.35
C PHE A 26 2.41 -8.33 6.85
N VAL A 27 2.64 -7.52 5.81
CA VAL A 27 3.98 -7.29 5.25
C VAL A 27 4.92 -6.69 6.30
N GLN A 28 4.45 -5.70 7.06
CA GLN A 28 5.25 -4.98 8.06
C GLN A 28 5.66 -5.86 9.23
N VAL A 29 4.72 -6.63 9.76
CA VAL A 29 4.93 -7.33 11.04
C VAL A 29 5.43 -8.75 10.84
N VAL A 30 5.07 -9.40 9.75
CA VAL A 30 5.37 -10.80 9.50
C VAL A 30 6.34 -10.97 8.34
N HIS A 31 5.97 -10.48 7.16
CA HIS A 31 6.62 -10.90 5.93
C HIS A 31 8.04 -10.34 5.79
N TYR A 32 8.21 -9.03 5.87
CA TYR A 32 9.53 -8.40 5.75
C TYR A 32 10.52 -8.79 6.86
N PRO A 33 10.11 -8.86 8.16
CA PRO A 33 11.02 -9.34 9.20
C PRO A 33 11.55 -10.77 8.97
N LEU A 34 10.78 -11.64 8.30
CA LEU A 34 11.19 -13.01 8.02
C LEU A 34 12.17 -13.15 6.85
N PHE A 35 12.47 -12.09 6.12
CA PHE A 35 13.46 -12.15 5.02
C PHE A 35 14.85 -12.56 5.51
N ASP A 36 15.24 -12.20 6.72
CA ASP A 36 16.53 -12.60 7.31
C ASP A 36 16.62 -14.09 7.68
N ARG A 37 15.48 -14.82 7.63
CA ARG A 37 15.39 -16.26 7.86
C ARG A 37 15.55 -17.09 6.59
N VAL A 38 15.52 -16.47 5.43
CA VAL A 38 15.76 -17.16 4.16
C VAL A 38 17.26 -17.44 4.00
N GLY A 39 17.61 -18.66 3.60
CA GLY A 39 19.01 -19.04 3.37
C GLY A 39 19.67 -18.13 2.33
N LYS A 40 20.91 -17.70 2.60
CA LYS A 40 21.61 -16.71 1.74
C LYS A 40 21.77 -17.20 0.30
N SER A 41 21.94 -18.50 0.07
CA SER A 41 22.02 -19.12 -1.25
C SER A 41 20.74 -18.97 -2.07
N ASP A 42 19.59 -18.99 -1.41
CA ASP A 42 18.28 -19.03 -2.05
C ASP A 42 17.60 -17.66 -2.07
N PHE A 43 18.16 -16.69 -1.32
CA PHE A 43 17.53 -15.40 -1.08
C PHE A 43 17.25 -14.62 -2.37
N ALA A 44 18.20 -14.56 -3.29
CA ALA A 44 18.02 -13.81 -4.55
C ALA A 44 16.87 -14.39 -5.41
N ALA A 45 16.75 -15.72 -5.44
CA ALA A 45 15.66 -16.39 -6.17
C ALA A 45 14.32 -16.19 -5.46
N TYR A 46 14.30 -16.25 -4.13
CA TYR A 46 13.13 -15.97 -3.31
C TYR A 46 12.63 -14.53 -3.53
N GLU A 47 13.53 -13.54 -3.46
CA GLU A 47 13.20 -12.12 -3.59
C GLU A 47 12.64 -11.79 -4.98
N LYS A 48 13.21 -12.31 -6.05
CA LYS A 48 12.66 -12.16 -7.42
C LYS A 48 11.25 -12.73 -7.55
N GLN A 49 10.98 -13.87 -6.89
CA GLN A 49 9.61 -14.41 -6.88
C GLN A 49 8.67 -13.57 -6.02
N HIS A 50 9.15 -13.09 -4.87
CA HIS A 50 8.39 -12.21 -4.01
C HIS A 50 7.97 -10.95 -4.75
N THR A 51 8.90 -10.19 -5.32
CA THR A 51 8.62 -8.93 -6.01
C THR A 51 7.66 -9.12 -7.18
N ARG A 52 7.83 -10.19 -7.97
CA ARG A 52 6.92 -10.51 -9.07
C ARG A 52 5.51 -10.82 -8.59
N ARG A 53 5.36 -11.74 -7.61
CA ARG A 53 4.05 -12.19 -7.12
C ARG A 53 3.32 -11.07 -6.37
N THR A 54 4.05 -10.36 -5.52
CA THR A 54 3.50 -9.22 -4.78
C THR A 54 3.10 -8.09 -5.74
N GLY A 55 3.95 -7.78 -6.73
CA GLY A 55 3.61 -6.79 -7.76
C GLY A 55 2.32 -7.13 -8.52
N CYS A 56 2.13 -8.39 -8.89
CA CYS A 56 0.87 -8.84 -9.52
C CYS A 56 -0.34 -8.70 -8.57
N LEU A 57 -0.15 -9.03 -7.28
CA LEU A 57 -1.22 -8.95 -6.29
C LEU A 57 -1.63 -7.53 -5.97
N VAL A 58 -0.66 -6.62 -5.76
CA VAL A 58 -0.93 -5.25 -5.27
C VAL A 58 -1.14 -4.25 -6.39
N GLY A 59 -0.64 -4.49 -7.59
CA GLY A 59 -0.67 -3.52 -8.69
C GLY A 59 -2.09 -3.14 -9.10
N GLY A 60 -2.96 -4.12 -9.29
CA GLY A 60 -4.38 -3.88 -9.60
C GLY A 60 -5.10 -3.10 -8.50
N PRO A 61 -5.09 -3.57 -7.24
CA PRO A 61 -5.68 -2.84 -6.12
C PRO A 61 -5.13 -1.41 -5.93
N MET A 62 -3.83 -1.18 -6.07
CA MET A 62 -3.25 0.16 -5.96
C MET A 62 -3.73 1.11 -7.06
N LEU A 63 -3.87 0.64 -8.30
CA LEU A 63 -4.42 1.44 -9.41
C LEU A 63 -5.91 1.72 -9.22
N LEU A 64 -6.68 0.72 -8.78
CA LEU A 64 -8.09 0.89 -8.47
C LEU A 64 -8.29 1.89 -7.33
N GLU A 65 -7.49 1.78 -6.27
CA GLU A 65 -7.51 2.71 -5.13
C GLU A 65 -7.21 4.14 -5.58
N LEU A 66 -6.24 4.32 -6.48
CA LEU A 66 -5.90 5.63 -7.04
C LEU A 66 -7.06 6.23 -7.84
N GLY A 67 -7.67 5.45 -8.71
CA GLY A 67 -8.83 5.90 -9.50
C GLY A 67 -10.02 6.29 -8.63
N LEU A 68 -10.37 5.46 -7.64
CA LEU A 68 -11.47 5.74 -6.71
C LEU A 68 -11.19 6.97 -5.83
N ALA A 69 -9.97 7.07 -5.27
CA ALA A 69 -9.57 8.20 -4.44
C ALA A 69 -9.58 9.52 -5.24
N ALA A 70 -9.08 9.51 -6.47
CA ALA A 70 -9.15 10.66 -7.36
C ALA A 70 -10.61 11.05 -7.65
N THR A 71 -11.44 10.10 -8.06
CA THR A 71 -12.86 10.36 -8.34
C THR A 71 -13.56 10.98 -7.13
N LEU A 72 -13.35 10.46 -5.93
CA LEU A 72 -13.95 10.98 -4.71
C LEU A 72 -13.42 12.36 -4.33
N ALA A 73 -12.12 12.66 -4.56
CA ALA A 73 -11.54 13.97 -4.27
C ALA A 73 -12.14 15.09 -5.15
N TRP A 74 -12.44 14.79 -6.44
CA TRP A 74 -13.08 15.73 -7.38
C TRP A 74 -14.62 15.70 -7.33
N SER A 75 -15.22 14.81 -6.53
CA SER A 75 -16.66 14.78 -6.22
C SER A 75 -16.93 15.61 -4.95
N PRO A 76 -18.18 15.69 -4.46
CA PRO A 76 -18.49 16.39 -3.21
C PRO A 76 -17.85 15.80 -1.93
N GLY A 77 -16.82 14.95 -2.07
CA GLY A 77 -16.17 14.18 -0.99
C GLY A 77 -15.38 15.00 0.05
N GLY A 78 -15.30 16.32 -0.13
CA GLY A 78 -14.78 17.23 0.87
C GLY A 78 -13.31 17.02 1.25
N THR A 79 -12.91 17.62 2.37
CA THR A 79 -11.52 17.61 2.88
C THR A 79 -11.00 16.20 3.15
N ALA A 80 -11.84 15.28 3.62
CA ALA A 80 -11.44 13.91 3.93
C ALA A 80 -10.92 13.15 2.68
N ALA A 81 -11.59 13.32 1.54
CA ALA A 81 -11.17 12.70 0.28
C ALA A 81 -9.81 13.25 -0.20
N TRP A 82 -9.59 14.56 -0.09
CA TRP A 82 -8.30 15.19 -0.42
C TRP A 82 -7.17 14.73 0.52
N CYS A 83 -7.44 14.65 1.83
CA CYS A 83 -6.48 14.10 2.79
C CYS A 83 -6.13 12.64 2.43
N GLY A 84 -7.15 11.85 2.11
CA GLY A 84 -6.97 10.47 1.66
C GLY A 84 -6.11 10.38 0.39
N LEU A 85 -6.35 11.21 -0.61
CA LEU A 85 -5.56 11.26 -1.85
C LEU A 85 -4.12 11.70 -1.59
N ALA A 86 -3.89 12.68 -0.71
CA ALA A 86 -2.54 13.11 -0.33
C ALA A 86 -1.74 11.99 0.36
N LEU A 87 -2.37 11.26 1.29
CA LEU A 87 -1.76 10.08 1.91
C LEU A 87 -1.43 8.99 0.88
N LEU A 88 -2.30 8.79 -0.11
CA LEU A 88 -2.03 7.86 -1.20
C LEU A 88 -0.82 8.31 -2.04
N GLY A 89 -0.68 9.60 -2.30
CA GLY A 89 0.51 10.17 -2.94
C GLY A 89 1.81 9.87 -2.18
N ILE A 90 1.78 9.98 -0.85
CA ILE A 90 2.91 9.59 0.01
C ILE A 90 3.23 8.10 -0.15
N ILE A 91 2.22 7.23 -0.15
CA ILE A 91 2.39 5.78 -0.33
C ILE A 91 3.08 5.48 -1.67
N TRP A 92 2.60 6.08 -2.77
CA TRP A 92 3.20 5.90 -4.08
C TRP A 92 4.63 6.43 -4.15
N LEU A 93 4.88 7.60 -3.59
CA LEU A 93 6.22 8.20 -3.55
C LEU A 93 7.20 7.28 -2.80
N VAL A 94 6.87 6.88 -1.56
CA VAL A 94 7.73 5.99 -0.75
C VAL A 94 7.93 4.64 -1.44
N THR A 95 6.90 4.11 -2.10
CA THR A 95 7.03 2.89 -2.88
C THR A 95 8.06 3.05 -3.99
N ALA A 96 7.99 4.14 -4.77
CA ALA A 96 8.87 4.37 -5.91
C ALA A 96 10.31 4.71 -5.51
N VAL A 97 10.50 5.57 -4.49
CA VAL A 97 11.84 6.10 -4.16
C VAL A 97 12.58 5.32 -3.08
N ASP A 98 11.89 4.50 -2.30
CA ASP A 98 12.50 3.72 -1.23
C ASP A 98 12.28 2.21 -1.39
N GLN A 99 11.04 1.75 -1.45
CA GLN A 99 10.76 0.31 -1.42
C GLN A 99 11.26 -0.41 -2.68
N VAL A 100 10.92 0.09 -3.87
CA VAL A 100 11.34 -0.53 -5.14
C VAL A 100 12.88 -0.56 -5.27
N PRO A 101 13.64 0.50 -4.99
CA PRO A 101 15.11 0.43 -5.01
C PRO A 101 15.68 -0.58 -3.99
N MET A 102 15.10 -0.71 -2.80
CA MET A 102 15.59 -1.67 -1.82
C MET A 102 15.31 -3.11 -2.24
N HIS A 103 14.14 -3.40 -2.80
CA HIS A 103 13.85 -4.70 -3.39
C HIS A 103 14.82 -5.05 -4.53
N ARG A 104 15.06 -4.12 -5.46
CA ARG A 104 16.03 -4.35 -6.55
C ARG A 104 17.42 -4.68 -6.03
N ARG A 105 17.86 -4.03 -4.96
CA ARG A 105 19.14 -4.35 -4.32
C ARG A 105 19.13 -5.74 -3.70
N LEU A 106 18.03 -6.12 -3.04
CA LEU A 106 17.86 -7.44 -2.43
C LEU A 106 17.73 -8.57 -3.47
N GLU A 107 17.27 -8.31 -4.69
CA GLU A 107 17.23 -9.28 -5.79
C GLU A 107 18.63 -9.75 -6.24
N THR A 108 19.69 -9.04 -5.87
CA THR A 108 21.08 -9.46 -6.16
C THR A 108 21.69 -10.30 -5.05
N GLY A 109 21.00 -10.45 -3.91
CA GLY A 109 21.42 -11.20 -2.73
C GLY A 109 21.01 -10.51 -1.45
N PHE A 110 21.09 -11.22 -0.31
CA PHE A 110 20.74 -10.66 0.98
C PHE A 110 21.71 -9.55 1.41
N ASP A 111 21.22 -8.34 1.51
CA ASP A 111 21.93 -7.18 2.05
C ASP A 111 21.19 -6.68 3.31
N GLN A 112 21.86 -6.82 4.45
CA GLN A 112 21.27 -6.47 5.74
C GLN A 112 20.94 -4.96 5.87
N ALA A 113 21.71 -4.09 5.23
CA ALA A 113 21.43 -2.65 5.26
C ALA A 113 20.19 -2.31 4.44
N ALA A 114 20.07 -2.89 3.24
CA ALA A 114 18.88 -2.74 2.40
C ALA A 114 17.64 -3.34 3.09
N HIS A 115 17.76 -4.52 3.69
CA HIS A 115 16.67 -5.16 4.43
C HIS A 115 16.20 -4.28 5.60
N ARG A 116 17.10 -3.79 6.45
CA ARG A 116 16.72 -2.89 7.54
C ARG A 116 16.04 -1.62 7.05
N ARG A 117 16.52 -1.05 5.94
CA ARG A 117 15.90 0.12 5.32
C ARG A 117 14.52 -0.19 4.80
N LEU A 118 14.34 -1.33 4.12
CA LEU A 118 13.06 -1.81 3.64
C LEU A 118 12.03 -1.91 4.76
N VAL A 119 12.38 -2.60 5.86
CA VAL A 119 11.49 -2.77 7.03
C VAL A 119 11.13 -1.43 7.66
N ARG A 120 12.12 -0.55 7.87
CA ARG A 120 11.89 0.77 8.49
C ARG A 120 11.09 1.71 7.60
N GLY A 121 11.43 1.79 6.32
CA GLY A 121 10.74 2.64 5.35
C GLY A 121 9.27 2.23 5.15
N ASN A 122 8.98 0.94 5.24
CA ASN A 122 7.62 0.45 5.08
C ASN A 122 6.66 0.93 6.20
N TRP A 123 7.15 1.34 7.37
CA TRP A 123 6.30 1.94 8.42
C TRP A 123 5.58 3.20 7.93
N VAL A 124 6.21 4.01 7.07
CA VAL A 124 5.55 5.19 6.49
C VAL A 124 4.30 4.78 5.71
N ARG A 125 4.41 3.72 4.90
CA ARG A 125 3.29 3.17 4.13
C ARG A 125 2.24 2.55 5.05
N THR A 126 2.66 1.82 6.06
CA THR A 126 1.76 1.18 7.04
C THR A 126 0.91 2.21 7.78
N ILE A 127 1.54 3.28 8.28
CA ILE A 127 0.83 4.38 8.95
C ILE A 127 -0.10 5.09 7.96
N ALA A 128 0.39 5.43 6.76
CA ALA A 128 -0.41 6.13 5.77
C ALA A 128 -1.65 5.31 5.34
N TRP A 129 -1.52 4.00 5.09
CA TRP A 129 -2.69 3.14 4.80
C TRP A 129 -3.62 2.99 6.00
N SER A 130 -3.09 2.93 7.24
CA SER A 130 -3.94 2.89 8.44
C SER A 130 -4.80 4.14 8.58
N LEU A 131 -4.21 5.33 8.39
CA LEU A 131 -4.94 6.60 8.39
C LEU A 131 -5.98 6.65 7.26
N ARG A 132 -5.62 6.18 6.06
CA ARG A 132 -6.57 6.08 4.94
C ARG A 132 -7.71 5.13 5.25
N GLY A 133 -7.44 3.98 5.88
CA GLY A 133 -8.48 3.03 6.31
C GLY A 133 -9.51 3.69 7.23
N VAL A 134 -9.04 4.45 8.21
CA VAL A 134 -9.92 5.23 9.10
C VAL A 134 -10.74 6.26 8.32
N LEU A 135 -10.09 7.04 7.44
CA LEU A 135 -10.79 8.03 6.61
C LEU A 135 -11.84 7.38 5.71
N ALA A 136 -11.52 6.25 5.09
CA ALA A 136 -12.45 5.53 4.20
C ALA A 136 -13.69 5.04 4.95
N VAL A 137 -13.52 4.54 6.18
CA VAL A 137 -14.65 4.13 7.04
C VAL A 137 -15.49 5.33 7.45
N LEU A 138 -14.86 6.44 7.85
CA LEU A 138 -15.57 7.67 8.21
C LEU A 138 -16.37 8.24 7.04
N MET A 139 -15.77 8.29 5.84
CA MET A 139 -16.45 8.75 4.63
C MET A 139 -17.63 7.84 4.25
N LEU A 140 -17.53 6.52 4.48
CA LEU A 140 -18.63 5.59 4.23
C LEU A 140 -19.75 5.74 5.26
N ALA A 141 -19.44 6.07 6.52
CA ALA A 141 -20.40 6.23 7.60
C ALA A 141 -21.16 7.57 7.56
N THR A 142 -20.57 8.59 6.92
CA THR A 142 -21.14 9.95 6.84
C THR A 142 -21.12 10.45 5.39
N PRO A 143 -21.87 9.79 4.49
CA PRO A 143 -21.86 10.11 3.07
C PRO A 143 -22.59 11.44 2.72
#